data_81d1c92d93979d678bca2200e33a812a
#
_entry.id   81d1c92d93979d678bca2200e33a812a
#
_cell.length_a   1.000
_cell.length_b   1.000
_cell.length_c   1.000
_cell.angle_alpha   90.00
_cell.angle_beta   90.00
_cell.angle_gamma   90.00
#
_symmetry.space_group_name_H-M   'P 1'
#
loop_
_entity.id
_entity.type
_entity.pdbx_description
1 polymer ?
#
loop_
_entity_poly.entity_id
_entity_poly.type
_entity_poly.pdbx_seq_one_letter_code
_entity_poly.pdbx_strand_id
1 'polypeptide(L)'
;MKRSVRAFIYLASTLGREKDVAEALWKLPEVKEVHIVPGKYDVMAVVEVPRKLLEPDSQSIYWFMLDRIKGIAHIENTETLIPIVSMSKWSR
;
A
#
# COMPACT_ATOMS: atom_id res chain seq x y z
N MET A 1 8.44 -7.31 -19.91
CA MET A 1 9.07 -6.42 -18.93
C MET A 1 8.06 -5.88 -17.95
N LYS A 2 8.41 -5.88 -16.69
CA LYS A 2 7.53 -5.43 -15.65
C LYS A 2 7.48 -3.89 -15.62
N ARG A 3 6.28 -3.34 -15.65
CA ARG A 3 6.12 -1.89 -15.66
C ARG A 3 5.54 -1.34 -14.37
N SER A 4 5.27 -2.20 -13.43
CA SER A 4 4.75 -1.77 -12.14
C SER A 4 5.40 -2.55 -11.03
N VAL A 5 5.35 -1.99 -9.84
CA VAL A 5 5.84 -2.61 -8.63
C VAL A 5 4.66 -2.86 -7.72
N ARG A 6 4.52 -4.09 -7.24
CA ARG A 6 3.52 -4.43 -6.23
C ARG A 6 4.15 -4.31 -4.85
N ALA A 7 3.41 -3.75 -3.93
CA ALA A 7 3.86 -3.67 -2.55
C ALA A 7 2.69 -3.93 -1.61
N PHE A 8 3.02 -4.45 -0.45
CA PHE A 8 2.08 -4.62 0.65
C PHE A 8 2.38 -3.54 1.67
N ILE A 9 1.37 -2.74 2.00
CA ILE A 9 1.52 -1.66 2.94
C ILE A 9 0.66 -1.97 4.16
N TYR A 10 1.31 -2.05 5.31
CA TYR A 10 0.64 -2.25 6.58
C TYR A 10 0.59 -0.92 7.31
N LEU A 11 -0.59 -0.55 7.78
CA LEU A 11 -0.78 0.76 8.39
C LEU A 11 -1.41 0.59 9.75
N ALA A 12 -0.90 1.35 10.71
CA ALA A 12 -1.52 1.46 12.02
C ALA A 12 -2.29 2.77 12.03
N SER A 13 -3.60 2.70 12.18
CA SER A 13 -4.43 3.90 12.20
C SER A 13 -4.67 4.36 13.63
N THR A 14 -5.08 5.61 13.74
CA THR A 14 -5.58 6.13 15.01
C THR A 14 -6.79 5.30 15.43
N LEU A 15 -6.86 4.98 16.71
CA LEU A 15 -7.91 4.12 17.25
C LEU A 15 -9.29 4.65 16.83
N GLY A 16 -10.09 3.75 16.24
CA GLY A 16 -11.43 4.08 15.78
C GLY A 16 -11.50 4.73 14.42
N ARG A 17 -10.35 4.96 13.75
CA ARG A 17 -10.31 5.61 12.46
C ARG A 17 -9.91 4.70 11.31
N GLU A 18 -9.92 3.40 11.55
CA GLU A 18 -9.47 2.45 10.55
C GLU A 18 -10.33 2.49 9.29
N LYS A 19 -11.63 2.73 9.42
CA LYS A 19 -12.48 2.83 8.24
C LYS A 19 -12.17 4.08 7.41
N ASP A 20 -11.88 5.19 8.09
CA ASP A 20 -11.53 6.41 7.38
C ASP A 20 -10.24 6.24 6.60
N VAL A 21 -9.26 5.58 7.20
CA VAL A 21 -7.99 5.30 6.53
C VAL A 21 -8.22 4.38 5.34
N ALA A 22 -8.99 3.31 5.53
CA ALA A 22 -9.26 2.37 4.45
C ALA A 22 -9.96 3.05 3.28
N GLU A 23 -10.94 3.92 3.56
CA GLU A 23 -11.65 4.62 2.49
C GLU A 23 -10.76 5.57 1.74
N ALA A 24 -9.88 6.28 2.45
CA ALA A 24 -8.95 7.19 1.81
C ALA A 24 -7.98 6.44 0.89
N LEU A 25 -7.49 5.28 1.35
CA LEU A 25 -6.63 4.44 0.52
C LEU A 25 -7.36 3.94 -0.72
N TRP A 26 -8.61 3.51 -0.54
CA TRP A 26 -9.37 2.94 -1.65
C TRP A 26 -9.57 3.93 -2.79
N LYS A 27 -9.54 5.21 -2.51
CA LYS A 27 -9.72 6.25 -3.53
C LYS A 27 -8.49 6.41 -4.43
N LEU A 28 -7.33 5.89 -4.02
CA LEU A 28 -6.12 6.02 -4.82
C LEU A 28 -6.11 4.97 -5.93
N PRO A 29 -5.86 5.38 -7.18
CA PRO A 29 -5.91 4.42 -8.29
C PRO A 29 -4.84 3.33 -8.19
N GLU A 30 -3.73 3.60 -7.50
CA GLU A 30 -2.68 2.61 -7.33
C GLU A 30 -3.06 1.51 -6.35
N VAL A 31 -4.07 1.74 -5.51
CA VAL A 31 -4.49 0.77 -4.50
C VAL A 31 -5.41 -0.26 -5.14
N LYS A 32 -5.06 -1.53 -5.02
CA LYS A 32 -5.80 -2.64 -5.63
C LYS A 32 -6.61 -3.43 -4.62
N GLU A 33 -6.19 -3.43 -3.36
CA GLU A 33 -6.92 -4.12 -2.29
C GLU A 33 -6.72 -3.35 -1.00
N VAL A 34 -7.76 -3.32 -0.18
CA VAL A 34 -7.67 -2.76 1.17
C VAL A 34 -8.40 -3.72 2.09
N HIS A 35 -7.77 -4.02 3.21
CA HIS A 35 -8.33 -4.90 4.22
C HIS A 35 -8.22 -4.23 5.58
N ILE A 36 -9.26 -4.36 6.39
CA ILE A 36 -9.20 -4.00 7.80
C ILE A 36 -9.06 -5.30 8.56
N VAL A 37 -7.99 -5.42 9.32
CA VAL A 37 -7.66 -6.66 10.03
C VAL A 37 -7.38 -6.34 11.48
N PRO A 38 -7.62 -7.26 12.39
CA PRO A 38 -7.25 -7.03 13.79
C PRO A 38 -5.74 -7.15 13.95
N GLY A 39 -5.17 -6.37 14.86
CA GLY A 39 -3.76 -6.47 15.17
C GLY A 39 -3.07 -5.12 15.23
N LYS A 40 -1.77 -5.18 15.36
CA LYS A 40 -0.93 -4.00 15.49
C LYS A 40 -1.08 -3.07 14.28
N TYR A 41 -1.10 -3.65 13.10
CA TYR A 41 -1.38 -2.90 11.87
C TYR A 41 -2.80 -3.29 11.46
N ASP A 42 -3.73 -2.37 11.62
CA ASP A 42 -5.14 -2.68 11.46
C ASP A 42 -5.68 -2.42 10.07
N VAL A 43 -4.86 -1.87 9.17
CA VAL A 43 -5.23 -1.71 7.76
C VAL A 43 -4.08 -2.26 6.92
N MET A 44 -4.43 -2.98 5.86
CA MET A 44 -3.46 -3.53 4.93
C MET A 44 -3.91 -3.22 3.52
N ALA A 45 -3.00 -2.68 2.72
CA ALA A 45 -3.29 -2.35 1.33
C ALA A 45 -2.32 -3.05 0.40
N VAL A 46 -2.82 -3.47 -0.75
CA VAL A 46 -1.99 -3.95 -1.84
C VAL A 46 -2.01 -2.89 -2.92
N VAL A 47 -0.83 -2.44 -3.32
CA VAL A 47 -0.71 -1.38 -4.31
C VAL A 47 0.10 -1.86 -5.50
N GLU A 48 -0.18 -1.25 -6.65
CA GLU A 48 0.66 -1.37 -7.84
C GLU A 48 1.03 0.02 -8.29
N VAL A 49 2.33 0.29 -8.30
CA VAL A 49 2.86 1.62 -8.58
C VAL A 49 3.62 1.58 -9.89
N PRO A 50 3.41 2.54 -10.79
CA PRO A 50 4.17 2.59 -12.03
C PRO A 50 5.66 2.68 -11.75
N ARG A 51 6.43 1.97 -12.55
CA ARG A 51 7.88 1.90 -12.39
C ARG A 51 8.54 2.69 -13.50
N LYS A 52 9.40 3.61 -13.12
CA LYS A 52 10.18 4.34 -14.09
C LYS A 52 11.34 3.49 -14.57
N LEU A 53 11.71 3.67 -15.82
CA LEU A 53 12.86 2.99 -16.39
C LEU A 53 14.10 3.37 -15.58
N LEU A 54 14.92 2.40 -15.23
CA LEU A 54 16.15 2.59 -14.49
C LEU A 54 15.97 2.96 -13.02
N GLU A 55 14.74 3.03 -12.56
CA GLU A 55 14.49 3.34 -11.14
C GLU A 55 14.30 2.04 -10.37
N PRO A 56 14.98 1.87 -9.22
CA PRO A 56 14.76 0.67 -8.41
C PRO A 56 13.34 0.60 -7.88
N ASP A 57 12.85 -0.62 -7.68
CA ASP A 57 11.50 -0.84 -7.16
C ASP A 57 11.26 -0.11 -5.84
N SER A 58 12.24 -0.17 -4.94
CA SER A 58 12.09 0.48 -3.63
C SER A 58 11.94 1.99 -3.77
N GLN A 59 12.57 2.59 -4.76
CA GLN A 59 12.47 4.02 -4.97
C GLN A 59 11.11 4.42 -5.51
N SER A 60 10.55 3.62 -6.41
CA SER A 60 9.20 3.88 -6.92
C SER A 60 8.18 3.84 -5.78
N ILE A 61 8.31 2.87 -4.88
CA ILE A 61 7.42 2.76 -3.73
C ILE A 61 7.64 3.93 -2.77
N TYR A 62 8.88 4.32 -2.56
CA TYR A 62 9.20 5.45 -1.68
C TYR A 62 8.49 6.73 -2.15
N TRP A 63 8.56 7.02 -3.45
CA TRP A 63 7.88 8.21 -3.98
C TRP A 63 6.37 8.11 -3.84
N PHE A 64 5.81 6.93 -4.06
CA PHE A 64 4.39 6.72 -3.86
C PHE A 64 3.98 7.02 -2.42
N MET A 65 4.76 6.52 -1.46
CA MET A 65 4.45 6.76 -0.04
C MET A 65 4.46 8.25 0.27
N LEU A 66 5.47 8.97 -0.24
CA LEU A 66 5.55 10.40 0.00
C LEU A 66 4.44 11.17 -0.68
N ASP A 67 4.12 10.82 -1.93
CA ASP A 67 3.18 11.60 -2.71
C ASP A 67 1.73 11.33 -2.35
N ARG A 68 1.42 10.10 -1.98
CA ARG A 68 0.03 9.67 -1.84
C ARG A 68 -0.36 9.31 -0.42
N ILE A 69 0.50 8.61 0.28
CA ILE A 69 0.13 8.05 1.58
C ILE A 69 0.35 9.05 2.70
N LYS A 70 1.42 9.81 2.62
CA LYS A 70 1.81 10.73 3.70
C LYS A 70 0.70 11.72 4.05
N GLY A 71 -0.10 12.12 3.05
CA GLY A 71 -1.16 13.09 3.27
C GLY A 71 -2.45 12.55 3.85
N ILE A 72 -2.55 11.23 4.02
CA ILE A 72 -3.78 10.64 4.55
C ILE A 72 -3.81 10.81 6.07
N ALA A 73 -4.93 11.35 6.56
CA ALA A 73 -5.08 11.59 8.00
C ALA A 73 -5.23 10.28 8.76
N HIS A 74 -4.89 10.32 10.05
CA HIS A 74 -5.12 9.23 11.01
C HIS A 74 -4.22 8.01 10.81
N ILE A 75 -3.13 8.14 10.08
CA ILE A 75 -2.13 7.09 9.97
C ILE A 75 -1.01 7.40 10.97
N GLU A 76 -0.76 6.47 11.88
CA GLU A 76 0.25 6.66 12.91
C GLU A 76 1.58 6.00 12.56
N ASN A 77 1.51 4.91 11.79
CA ASN A 77 2.72 4.20 11.43
C ASN A 77 2.46 3.35 10.19
N THR A 78 3.51 3.08 9.44
CA THR A 78 3.40 2.23 8.25
C THR A 78 4.59 1.30 8.16
N GLU A 79 4.35 0.17 7.52
CA GLU A 79 5.42 -0.75 7.14
C GLU A 79 5.13 -1.22 5.72
N THR A 80 6.13 -1.13 4.86
CA THR A 80 5.98 -1.47 3.45
C THR A 80 6.87 -2.65 3.09
N LEU A 81 6.28 -3.65 2.45
CA LEU A 81 7.00 -4.85 2.03
C LEU A 81 6.81 -5.05 0.54
N ILE A 82 7.92 -5.27 -0.16
CA ILE A 82 7.87 -5.56 -1.59
C ILE A 82 8.15 -7.05 -1.74
N PRO A 83 7.17 -7.82 -2.27
CA PRO A 83 7.37 -9.26 -2.40
C PRO A 83 8.43 -9.57 -3.45
N ILE A 84 9.27 -10.53 -3.15
CA ILE A 84 10.27 -11.02 -4.09
C ILE A 84 9.67 -12.09 -4.98
N VAL A 85 8.90 -12.99 -4.39
CA VAL A 85 8.21 -14.06 -5.12
C VAL A 85 6.77 -14.08 -4.65
N SER A 86 5.84 -14.15 -5.60
CA SER A 86 4.42 -14.22 -5.28
C SER A 86 3.79 -15.37 -6.04
N MET A 87 2.94 -16.11 -5.34
CA MET A 87 2.14 -17.15 -5.94
C MET A 87 0.72 -16.99 -5.46
N SER A 88 -0.26 -17.16 -6.35
CA SER A 88 -1.64 -16.99 -5.99
C SER A 88 -2.49 -17.96 -6.80
N LYS A 89 -3.48 -18.54 -6.13
CA LYS A 89 -4.45 -19.39 -6.80
C LYS A 89 -5.72 -18.62 -7.14
N TRP A 90 -5.78 -17.37 -6.75
CA TRP A 90 -6.90 -16.53 -7.17
C TRP A 90 -6.70 -16.14 -8.63
N SER A 91 -7.65 -16.46 -9.45
CA SER A 91 -7.58 -16.07 -10.85
C SER A 91 -8.28 -14.73 -11.05
N ARG A 92 -8.00 -14.15 -12.17
CA ARG A 92 -8.53 -12.84 -12.48
C ARG A 92 -9.54 -12.94 -13.53
#